data_4686508df7522ae0c1ca3a278e8242e4
#
_entry.id   4686508df7522ae0c1ca3a278e8242e4
#
_cell.length_a   1.000
_cell.length_b   1.000
_cell.length_c   1.000
_cell.angle_alpha   90.00
_cell.angle_beta   90.00
_cell.angle_gamma   90.00
#
_symmetry.space_group_name_H-M   'P 1'
#
loop_
_entity.id
_entity.type
_entity.pdbx_description
1 polymer ?
#
loop_
_entity_poly.entity_id
_entity_poly.type
_entity_poly.pdbx_seq_one_letter_code
_entity_poly.pdbx_strand_id
1 'polypeptide(L)'
;LKVPVPVDDVPAAVVPFRRRGLVTVVRLPLRNADARQEASRQLRELTDDGAPFELFLDRLGKVTVTHRVGGRGRPSVYTRKVDPLFTAPGLKIQQITLRRRMRLIMVTAAVHSERAHEAIAVGRESGPLTDGWQALGDSAVVSVAVPAGEPLERGRLYTFLPMGAQPTCPVRGFLNAPFHTDVSRRTMAESTQWNDLLLDTVAEACTQAVVLRYGCTCHQRSAAARATSASY
;
A
#
# COMPACT_ATOMS: atom_id res chain seq x y z
N LEU A 1 14.67 21.95 8.62
CA LEU A 1 14.01 21.65 7.34
C LEU A 1 14.62 22.56 6.28
N LYS A 2 15.23 22.00 5.21
CA LYS A 2 15.64 22.81 4.06
C LYS A 2 14.46 22.88 3.10
N VAL A 3 13.90 24.06 2.93
CA VAL A 3 12.84 24.32 1.95
C VAL A 3 13.47 24.27 0.55
N PRO A 4 12.83 23.62 -0.44
CA PRO A 4 13.26 23.70 -1.83
C PRO A 4 13.28 25.17 -2.30
N VAL A 5 14.40 25.61 -2.84
CA VAL A 5 14.54 26.95 -3.41
C VAL A 5 14.44 26.82 -4.92
N PRO A 6 13.63 27.66 -5.60
CA PRO A 6 13.61 27.72 -7.05
C PRO A 6 15.01 28.00 -7.60
N VAL A 7 15.38 27.36 -8.68
CA VAL A 7 16.65 27.58 -9.38
C VAL A 7 16.31 28.16 -10.75
N ASP A 8 16.84 29.34 -11.05
CA ASP A 8 16.59 30.03 -12.33
C ASP A 8 17.22 29.27 -13.49
N ASP A 9 18.37 28.63 -13.27
CA ASP A 9 19.06 27.81 -14.26
C ASP A 9 18.90 26.32 -14.02
N VAL A 10 18.45 25.58 -15.04
CA VAL A 10 18.36 24.13 -14.98
C VAL A 10 19.77 23.53 -15.01
N PRO A 11 20.24 22.85 -13.96
CA PRO A 11 21.56 22.24 -13.95
C PRO A 11 21.78 21.33 -15.15
N ALA A 12 22.94 21.40 -15.80
CA ALA A 12 23.27 20.59 -16.97
C ALA A 12 23.02 19.09 -16.79
N ALA A 13 23.19 18.58 -15.56
CA ALA A 13 22.92 17.21 -15.19
C ALA A 13 21.42 16.83 -15.31
N VAL A 14 20.49 17.80 -15.30
CA VAL A 14 19.03 17.57 -15.36
C VAL A 14 18.51 17.64 -16.81
N VAL A 15 19.21 18.35 -17.70
CA VAL A 15 18.80 18.53 -19.10
C VAL A 15 18.48 17.21 -19.84
N PRO A 16 19.28 16.13 -19.71
CA PRO A 16 18.96 14.85 -20.35
C PRO A 16 17.63 14.24 -19.89
N PHE A 17 17.24 14.46 -18.62
CA PHE A 17 15.97 13.97 -18.08
C PHE A 17 14.79 14.76 -18.62
N ARG A 18 14.92 16.07 -18.72
CA ARG A 18 13.90 16.94 -19.33
C ARG A 18 13.64 16.57 -20.80
N ARG A 19 14.72 16.30 -21.58
CA ARG A 19 14.61 15.84 -22.98
C ARG A 19 13.87 14.51 -23.11
N ARG A 20 13.86 13.69 -22.05
CA ARG A 20 13.12 12.42 -21.98
C ARG A 20 11.67 12.59 -21.49
N GLY A 21 11.18 13.81 -21.37
CA GLY A 21 9.81 14.11 -20.94
C GLY A 21 9.55 13.96 -19.43
N LEU A 22 10.59 13.91 -18.59
CA LEU A 22 10.41 13.88 -17.14
C LEU A 22 10.02 15.27 -16.62
N VAL A 23 8.95 15.32 -15.81
CA VAL A 23 8.35 16.56 -15.28
C VAL A 23 9.04 17.00 -13.99
N THR A 24 9.50 16.04 -13.18
CA THR A 24 10.17 16.29 -11.90
C THR A 24 11.42 15.45 -11.80
N VAL A 25 12.51 16.08 -11.36
CA VAL A 25 13.77 15.40 -11.10
C VAL A 25 14.24 15.76 -9.69
N VAL A 26 14.43 14.73 -8.85
CA VAL A 26 15.00 14.89 -7.51
C VAL A 26 16.40 14.29 -7.51
N ARG A 27 17.42 15.07 -7.13
CA ARG A 27 18.80 14.63 -7.03
C ARG A 27 19.25 14.71 -5.57
N LEU A 28 19.64 13.57 -5.01
CA LEU A 28 20.17 13.47 -3.67
C LEU A 28 21.67 13.11 -3.75
N PRO A 29 22.58 14.06 -3.47
CA PRO A 29 24.00 13.75 -3.40
C PRO A 29 24.29 12.94 -2.13
N LEU A 30 25.04 11.84 -2.28
CA LEU A 30 25.47 11.01 -1.18
C LEU A 30 26.83 11.51 -0.66
N ARG A 31 26.93 11.65 0.68
CA ARG A 31 28.08 12.33 1.32
C ARG A 31 29.40 11.56 1.17
N ASN A 32 29.35 10.23 1.29
CA ASN A 32 30.52 9.36 1.33
C ASN A 32 30.20 7.94 0.83
N ALA A 33 31.16 7.05 0.94
CA ALA A 33 31.02 5.64 0.53
C ALA A 33 29.98 4.90 1.38
N ASP A 34 29.94 5.14 2.70
CA ASP A 34 29.00 4.48 3.61
C ASP A 34 27.54 4.86 3.30
N ALA A 35 27.29 6.15 3.04
CA ALA A 35 25.97 6.62 2.60
C ALA A 35 25.56 5.99 1.27
N ARG A 36 26.53 5.73 0.36
CA ARG A 36 26.27 5.04 -0.90
C ARG A 36 25.95 3.56 -0.71
N GLN A 37 26.66 2.89 0.19
CA GLN A 37 26.40 1.50 0.55
C GLN A 37 25.04 1.34 1.19
N GLU A 38 24.68 2.24 2.11
CA GLU A 38 23.37 2.26 2.78
C GLU A 38 22.24 2.51 1.79
N ALA A 39 22.37 3.49 0.90
CA ALA A 39 21.40 3.74 -0.16
C ALA A 39 21.20 2.53 -1.08
N SER A 40 22.29 1.81 -1.39
CA SER A 40 22.24 0.59 -2.20
C SER A 40 21.55 -0.55 -1.45
N ARG A 41 21.75 -0.65 -0.14
CA ARG A 41 21.06 -1.62 0.71
C ARG A 41 19.55 -1.34 0.75
N GLN A 42 19.17 -0.10 1.04
CA GLN A 42 17.76 0.33 1.08
C GLN A 42 17.07 0.13 -0.27
N LEU A 43 17.74 0.39 -1.38
CA LEU A 43 17.19 0.14 -2.71
C LEU A 43 16.95 -1.35 -2.97
N ARG A 44 17.84 -2.24 -2.51
CA ARG A 44 17.62 -3.69 -2.61
C ARG A 44 16.43 -4.13 -1.77
N GLU A 45 16.33 -3.64 -0.53
CA GLU A 45 15.19 -3.94 0.35
C GLU A 45 13.86 -3.46 -0.24
N LEU A 46 13.85 -2.25 -0.82
CA LEU A 46 12.66 -1.70 -1.47
C LEU A 46 12.23 -2.54 -2.69
N THR A 47 13.19 -3.13 -3.40
CA THR A 47 12.92 -3.91 -4.61
C THR A 47 12.77 -5.41 -4.37
N ASP A 48 12.75 -5.84 -3.11
CA ASP A 48 12.53 -7.22 -2.70
C ASP A 48 11.14 -7.72 -3.15
N ASP A 49 11.10 -8.93 -3.69
CA ASP A 49 9.85 -9.56 -4.15
C ASP A 49 8.92 -9.93 -2.98
N GLY A 50 9.46 -10.14 -1.78
CA GLY A 50 8.68 -10.43 -0.57
C GLY A 50 7.92 -9.24 0.00
N ALA A 51 8.21 -8.01 -0.46
CA ALA A 51 7.55 -6.78 -0.03
C ALA A 51 7.34 -5.82 -1.21
N PRO A 52 6.43 -6.13 -2.16
CA PRO A 52 6.25 -5.35 -3.38
C PRO A 52 5.81 -3.91 -3.06
N PHE A 53 6.73 -2.96 -3.19
CA PHE A 53 6.52 -1.56 -2.85
C PHE A 53 5.45 -0.89 -3.74
N GLU A 54 5.26 -1.39 -4.95
CA GLU A 54 4.29 -0.85 -5.91
C GLU A 54 2.84 -1.25 -5.61
N LEU A 55 2.61 -2.15 -4.65
CA LEU A 55 1.30 -2.75 -4.41
C LEU A 55 0.21 -1.72 -4.08
N PHE A 56 0.51 -0.79 -3.20
CA PHE A 56 -0.45 0.22 -2.72
C PHE A 56 -0.23 1.62 -3.32
N LEU A 57 0.65 1.74 -4.31
CA LEU A 57 0.88 2.99 -5.04
C LEU A 57 -0.11 3.10 -6.22
N ASP A 58 -1.36 3.36 -5.91
CA ASP A 58 -2.49 3.33 -6.84
C ASP A 58 -2.40 4.38 -7.98
N ARG A 59 -1.67 5.47 -7.75
CA ARG A 59 -1.43 6.52 -8.75
C ARG A 59 -0.22 6.26 -9.65
N LEU A 60 0.56 5.21 -9.39
CA LEU A 60 1.74 4.85 -10.16
C LEU A 60 1.49 3.58 -10.98
N GLY A 61 1.31 3.72 -12.29
CA GLY A 61 1.15 2.57 -13.18
C GLY A 61 2.45 1.83 -13.47
N LYS A 62 3.59 2.52 -13.41
CA LYS A 62 4.90 1.97 -13.75
C LYS A 62 6.02 2.67 -12.98
N VAL A 63 6.90 1.89 -12.39
CA VAL A 63 8.16 2.36 -11.78
C VAL A 63 9.32 1.65 -12.45
N THR A 64 10.36 2.39 -12.81
CA THR A 64 11.59 1.81 -13.35
C THR A 64 12.74 2.13 -12.40
N VAL A 65 13.36 1.10 -11.87
CA VAL A 65 14.52 1.20 -10.98
C VAL A 65 15.76 0.79 -11.76
N THR A 66 16.80 1.64 -11.77
CA THR A 66 18.08 1.32 -12.39
C THR A 66 19.20 1.54 -11.38
N HIS A 67 19.78 0.47 -10.89
CA HIS A 67 20.99 0.53 -10.08
C HIS A 67 22.21 0.41 -10.99
N ARG A 68 23.04 1.45 -11.01
CA ARG A 68 24.26 1.48 -11.86
C ARG A 68 25.50 1.45 -10.98
N VAL A 69 26.35 0.46 -11.22
CA VAL A 69 27.68 0.36 -10.62
C VAL A 69 28.70 0.36 -11.75
N GLY A 70 29.69 1.26 -11.70
CA GLY A 70 30.67 1.38 -12.76
C GLY A 70 30.07 1.68 -14.15
N GLY A 71 28.97 2.44 -14.21
CA GLY A 71 28.27 2.77 -15.46
C GLY A 71 27.38 1.64 -16.02
N ARG A 72 27.44 0.44 -15.47
CA ARG A 72 26.65 -0.73 -15.90
C ARG A 72 25.45 -0.94 -14.98
N GLY A 73 24.30 -1.28 -15.53
CA GLY A 73 23.10 -1.59 -14.79
C GLY A 73 21.92 -1.84 -15.72
N ARG A 74 21.09 -2.82 -15.39
CA ARG A 74 19.85 -3.11 -16.12
C ARG A 74 18.67 -2.48 -15.39
N PRO A 75 17.72 -1.89 -16.12
CA PRO A 75 16.49 -1.39 -15.51
C PRO A 75 15.59 -2.56 -15.10
N SER A 76 15.09 -2.52 -13.87
CA SER A 76 13.97 -3.36 -13.40
C SER A 76 12.68 -2.56 -13.50
N VAL A 77 11.68 -3.14 -14.13
CA VAL A 77 10.38 -2.50 -14.38
C VAL A 77 9.32 -3.12 -13.48
N TYR A 78 8.70 -2.31 -12.67
CA TYR A 78 7.63 -2.65 -11.75
C TYR A 78 6.33 -2.08 -12.31
N THR A 79 5.34 -2.95 -12.50
CA THR A 79 4.04 -2.57 -13.05
C THR A 79 2.93 -3.08 -12.15
N ARG A 80 1.87 -2.30 -12.02
CA ARG A 80 0.66 -2.63 -11.30
C ARG A 80 -0.53 -2.54 -12.25
N LYS A 81 -1.27 -3.64 -12.40
CA LYS A 81 -2.54 -3.69 -13.12
C LYS A 81 -3.66 -3.95 -12.12
N VAL A 82 -4.77 -3.27 -12.29
CA VAL A 82 -5.95 -3.38 -11.43
C VAL A 82 -7.13 -3.80 -12.27
N ASP A 83 -7.77 -4.89 -11.89
CA ASP A 83 -9.00 -5.37 -12.49
C ASP A 83 -10.10 -5.34 -11.39
N PRO A 84 -11.15 -4.51 -11.51
CA PRO A 84 -12.21 -4.43 -10.50
C PRO A 84 -13.02 -5.72 -10.50
N LEU A 85 -13.32 -6.25 -9.30
CA LEU A 85 -14.18 -7.42 -9.11
C LEU A 85 -15.53 -7.03 -8.50
N PHE A 86 -15.52 -6.09 -7.57
CA PHE A 86 -16.71 -5.61 -6.88
C PHE A 86 -16.49 -4.18 -6.38
N THR A 87 -17.54 -3.35 -6.40
CA THR A 87 -17.51 -1.99 -5.85
C THR A 87 -18.85 -1.67 -5.23
N ALA A 88 -18.83 -1.24 -3.96
CA ALA A 88 -19.96 -0.68 -3.23
C ALA A 88 -19.49 0.57 -2.46
N PRO A 89 -20.41 1.39 -1.93
CA PRO A 89 -20.04 2.47 -1.04
C PRO A 89 -19.17 1.94 0.12
N GLY A 90 -18.00 2.56 0.31
CA GLY A 90 -17.07 2.19 1.37
C GLY A 90 -16.29 0.89 1.17
N LEU A 91 -16.56 0.05 0.16
CA LEU A 91 -15.89 -1.23 -0.05
C LEU A 91 -15.56 -1.49 -1.52
N LYS A 92 -14.31 -1.88 -1.79
CA LYS A 92 -13.86 -2.29 -3.13
C LYS A 92 -13.10 -3.61 -3.04
N ILE A 93 -13.39 -4.53 -3.97
CA ILE A 93 -12.64 -5.76 -4.16
C ILE A 93 -12.05 -5.75 -5.55
N GLN A 94 -10.75 -5.96 -5.66
CA GLN A 94 -10.00 -5.84 -6.91
C GLN A 94 -9.01 -7.00 -7.04
N GLN A 95 -8.76 -7.41 -8.26
CA GLN A 95 -7.60 -8.25 -8.58
C GLN A 95 -6.44 -7.33 -8.96
N ILE A 96 -5.32 -7.51 -8.28
CA ILE A 96 -4.08 -6.79 -8.57
C ILE A 96 -3.10 -7.76 -9.21
N THR A 97 -2.50 -7.34 -10.32
CA THR A 97 -1.42 -8.09 -10.96
C THR A 97 -0.15 -7.25 -10.94
N LEU A 98 0.87 -7.74 -10.23
CA LEU A 98 2.18 -7.10 -10.13
C LEU A 98 3.19 -7.81 -11.04
N ARG A 99 4.01 -7.03 -11.76
CA ARG A 99 5.13 -7.54 -12.57
C ARG A 99 4.71 -8.67 -13.52
N ARG A 100 3.44 -8.73 -13.94
CA ARG A 100 2.82 -9.77 -14.77
C ARG A 100 2.83 -11.20 -14.17
N ARG A 101 3.18 -11.37 -12.91
CA ARG A 101 3.34 -12.70 -12.27
C ARG A 101 2.54 -12.86 -10.98
N MET A 102 2.67 -11.92 -10.06
CA MET A 102 2.00 -11.99 -8.77
C MET A 102 0.56 -11.51 -8.90
N ARG A 103 -0.41 -12.38 -8.66
CA ARG A 103 -1.83 -12.06 -8.60
C ARG A 103 -2.31 -12.03 -7.16
N LEU A 104 -3.00 -10.97 -6.80
CA LEU A 104 -3.48 -10.69 -5.46
C LEU A 104 -4.96 -10.34 -5.53
N ILE A 105 -5.72 -10.72 -4.53
CA ILE A 105 -7.06 -10.17 -4.28
C ILE A 105 -6.90 -9.10 -3.22
N MET A 106 -7.30 -7.87 -3.55
CA MET A 106 -7.24 -6.73 -2.66
C MET A 106 -8.64 -6.29 -2.27
N VAL A 107 -8.85 -6.15 -0.98
CA VAL A 107 -10.04 -5.55 -0.37
C VAL A 107 -9.62 -4.19 0.15
N THR A 108 -10.33 -3.14 -0.23
CA THR A 108 -10.14 -1.78 0.30
C THR A 108 -11.44 -1.31 0.92
N ALA A 109 -11.39 -0.85 2.16
CA ALA A 109 -12.53 -0.32 2.88
C ALA A 109 -12.25 1.11 3.39
N ALA A 110 -13.27 1.96 3.35
CA ALA A 110 -13.24 3.25 4.01
C ALA A 110 -13.38 3.06 5.52
N VAL A 111 -12.63 3.83 6.29
CA VAL A 111 -12.81 3.94 7.74
C VAL A 111 -14.06 4.79 8.00
N HIS A 112 -14.88 4.39 8.94
CA HIS A 112 -16.09 5.14 9.30
C HIS A 112 -15.70 6.51 9.87
N SER A 113 -16.16 7.62 9.24
CA SER A 113 -15.64 8.95 9.55
C SER A 113 -15.88 9.40 10.99
N GLU A 114 -17.04 9.11 11.59
CA GLU A 114 -17.31 9.46 13.00
C GLU A 114 -16.33 8.77 13.93
N ARG A 115 -16.11 7.44 13.77
CA ARG A 115 -15.12 6.68 14.55
C ARG A 115 -13.69 7.19 14.31
N ALA A 116 -13.39 7.60 13.09
CA ALA A 116 -12.09 8.16 12.73
C ALA A 116 -11.84 9.50 13.43
N HIS A 117 -12.80 10.41 13.40
CA HIS A 117 -12.69 11.70 14.10
C HIS A 117 -12.58 11.52 15.62
N GLU A 118 -13.35 10.60 16.21
CA GLU A 118 -13.25 10.26 17.64
C GLU A 118 -11.85 9.74 18.00
N ALA A 119 -11.35 8.75 17.27
CA ALA A 119 -10.03 8.17 17.52
C ALA A 119 -8.90 9.20 17.36
N ILE A 120 -9.02 10.13 16.40
CA ILE A 120 -8.07 11.22 16.21
C ILE A 120 -8.16 12.21 17.38
N ALA A 121 -9.37 12.57 17.84
CA ALA A 121 -9.56 13.47 18.96
C ALA A 121 -8.89 12.94 20.23
N VAL A 122 -9.16 11.69 20.58
CA VAL A 122 -8.52 11.01 21.73
C VAL A 122 -7.00 10.92 21.56
N GLY A 123 -6.50 10.60 20.36
CA GLY A 123 -5.08 10.54 20.09
C GLY A 123 -4.39 11.90 20.19
N ARG A 124 -5.08 13.00 19.93
CA ARG A 124 -4.59 14.37 20.12
C ARG A 124 -4.55 14.77 21.59
N GLU A 125 -5.60 14.46 22.33
CA GLU A 125 -5.67 14.73 23.77
C GLU A 125 -4.57 13.99 24.54
N SER A 126 -4.31 12.73 24.17
CA SER A 126 -3.23 11.91 24.75
C SER A 126 -1.84 12.24 24.21
N GLY A 127 -1.73 13.08 23.17
CA GLY A 127 -0.47 13.65 22.67
C GLY A 127 0.24 12.95 21.52
N PRO A 128 -0.08 11.70 21.09
CA PRO A 128 0.64 11.06 19.99
C PRO A 128 0.25 11.57 18.60
N LEU A 129 -0.96 12.13 18.42
CA LEU A 129 -1.42 12.66 17.15
C LEU A 129 -1.39 14.19 17.12
N THR A 130 -1.17 14.75 15.95
CA THR A 130 -1.12 16.22 15.71
C THR A 130 -2.34 16.66 14.90
N ASP A 131 -2.55 17.97 14.76
CA ASP A 131 -3.64 18.56 13.98
C ASP A 131 -3.67 18.10 12.52
N GLY A 132 -2.53 17.77 11.94
CA GLY A 132 -2.44 17.27 10.56
C GLY A 132 -3.19 15.95 10.32
N TRP A 133 -3.52 15.20 11.38
CA TRP A 133 -4.28 13.95 11.26
C TRP A 133 -5.77 14.17 11.01
N GLN A 134 -6.31 15.35 11.29
CA GLN A 134 -7.74 15.64 11.05
C GLN A 134 -8.16 15.42 9.59
N ALA A 135 -7.28 15.70 8.65
CA ALA A 135 -7.54 15.46 7.22
C ALA A 135 -7.76 13.98 6.87
N LEU A 136 -7.35 13.05 7.73
CA LEU A 136 -7.58 11.61 7.55
C LEU A 136 -8.97 11.16 8.03
N GLY A 137 -9.65 11.94 8.87
CA GLY A 137 -10.94 11.58 9.44
C GLY A 137 -11.99 11.20 8.38
N ASP A 138 -12.02 11.92 7.25
CA ASP A 138 -12.97 11.68 6.16
C ASP A 138 -12.40 10.86 5.00
N SER A 139 -11.09 10.60 4.98
CA SER A 139 -10.41 10.04 3.81
C SER A 139 -9.62 8.77 4.10
N ALA A 140 -9.57 8.33 5.35
CA ALA A 140 -8.80 7.15 5.72
C ALA A 140 -9.39 5.87 5.09
N VAL A 141 -8.51 5.06 4.54
CA VAL A 141 -8.85 3.76 3.98
C VAL A 141 -7.88 2.70 4.49
N VAL A 142 -8.38 1.50 4.63
CA VAL A 142 -7.57 0.30 4.86
C VAL A 142 -7.60 -0.58 3.61
N SER A 143 -6.50 -1.27 3.34
CA SER A 143 -6.44 -2.22 2.22
C SER A 143 -5.72 -3.49 2.63
N VAL A 144 -6.32 -4.63 2.34
CA VAL A 144 -5.72 -5.95 2.54
C VAL A 144 -5.56 -6.61 1.19
N ALA A 145 -4.36 -7.08 0.89
CA ALA A 145 -4.10 -7.83 -0.33
C ALA A 145 -3.54 -9.21 0.03
N VAL A 146 -4.16 -10.26 -0.49
CA VAL A 146 -3.74 -11.64 -0.28
C VAL A 146 -3.40 -12.30 -1.63
N PRO A 147 -2.38 -13.17 -1.70
CA PRO A 147 -2.10 -13.92 -2.91
C PRO A 147 -3.33 -14.72 -3.35
N ALA A 148 -3.56 -14.79 -4.68
CA ALA A 148 -4.65 -15.58 -5.25
C ALA A 148 -4.39 -17.09 -5.17
N GLY A 149 -3.17 -17.49 -4.82
CA GLY A 149 -2.74 -18.87 -4.56
C GLY A 149 -2.50 -19.13 -3.08
N GLU A 150 -1.30 -19.60 -2.76
CA GLU A 150 -0.91 -19.88 -1.38
C GLU A 150 -0.72 -18.59 -0.55
N PRO A 151 -1.17 -18.58 0.72
CA PRO A 151 -0.98 -17.45 1.60
C PRO A 151 0.51 -17.26 1.93
N LEU A 152 0.90 -16.03 2.27
CA LEU A 152 2.26 -15.77 2.70
C LEU A 152 2.57 -16.49 4.04
N GLU A 153 3.81 -16.89 4.21
CA GLU A 153 4.29 -17.41 5.52
C GLU A 153 4.13 -16.36 6.61
N ARG A 154 4.47 -15.11 6.28
CA ARG A 154 4.37 -13.94 7.17
C ARG A 154 3.73 -12.78 6.44
N GLY A 155 2.77 -12.13 7.08
CA GLY A 155 2.18 -10.92 6.57
C GLY A 155 3.12 -9.70 6.66
N ARG A 156 2.81 -8.65 5.91
CA ARG A 156 3.58 -7.40 5.87
C ARG A 156 2.67 -6.20 6.05
N LEU A 157 3.14 -5.24 6.85
CA LEU A 157 2.47 -3.96 7.05
C LEU A 157 3.03 -2.89 6.11
N TYR A 158 2.15 -1.98 5.71
CA TYR A 158 2.46 -0.84 4.86
C TYR A 158 1.82 0.42 5.41
N THR A 159 2.53 1.52 5.25
CA THR A 159 1.99 2.88 5.28
C THR A 159 2.30 3.51 3.94
N PHE A 160 1.56 3.08 2.88
CA PHE A 160 1.81 3.29 1.45
C PHE A 160 3.05 2.55 0.92
N LEU A 161 4.15 2.54 1.65
CA LEU A 161 5.37 1.78 1.40
C LEU A 161 5.53 0.68 2.46
N PRO A 162 6.29 -0.39 2.15
CA PRO A 162 6.55 -1.44 3.12
C PRO A 162 7.17 -0.87 4.39
N MET A 163 6.64 -1.25 5.54
CA MET A 163 7.26 -1.00 6.82
C MET A 163 8.45 -1.96 7.04
N GLY A 164 9.27 -1.70 8.05
CA GLY A 164 10.40 -2.57 8.39
C GLY A 164 9.99 -4.03 8.68
N ALA A 165 10.95 -4.91 8.79
CA ALA A 165 10.73 -6.37 8.83
C ALA A 165 10.01 -6.89 10.09
N GLN A 166 9.66 -6.05 11.05
CA GLN A 166 9.28 -6.50 12.39
C GLN A 166 7.81 -6.40 12.81
N PRO A 167 6.93 -5.57 12.25
CA PRO A 167 5.57 -5.54 12.75
C PRO A 167 4.86 -6.86 12.47
N THR A 168 4.24 -7.42 13.50
CA THR A 168 3.37 -8.59 13.35
C THR A 168 2.12 -8.17 12.57
N CYS A 169 2.00 -8.62 11.35
CA CYS A 169 0.80 -8.40 10.56
C CYS A 169 -0.26 -9.45 10.93
N PRO A 170 -1.50 -9.06 11.27
CA PRO A 170 -2.54 -10.00 11.68
C PRO A 170 -3.05 -10.89 10.54
N VAL A 171 -2.72 -10.56 9.30
CA VAL A 171 -3.14 -11.33 8.11
C VAL A 171 -1.92 -11.92 7.38
N ARG A 172 -2.07 -13.11 6.81
CA ARG A 172 -1.05 -13.73 5.95
C ARG A 172 -1.08 -13.14 4.54
N GLY A 173 -0.87 -11.84 4.46
CA GLY A 173 -0.95 -11.02 3.26
C GLY A 173 -0.24 -9.70 3.46
N PHE A 174 -0.67 -8.71 2.73
CA PHE A 174 -0.17 -7.34 2.76
C PHE A 174 -1.28 -6.45 3.29
N LEU A 175 -1.01 -5.71 4.36
CA LEU A 175 -1.96 -4.80 4.98
C LEU A 175 -1.44 -3.37 4.90
N ASN A 176 -2.22 -2.49 4.29
CA ASN A 176 -1.93 -1.06 4.18
C ASN A 176 -2.99 -0.22 4.87
N ALA A 177 -2.53 0.69 5.71
CA ALA A 177 -3.35 1.73 6.30
C ALA A 177 -2.48 2.93 6.70
N PRO A 178 -3.06 4.09 6.97
CA PRO A 178 -2.35 5.24 7.49
C PRO A 178 -2.03 5.07 8.99
N PHE A 179 -1.27 4.02 9.33
CA PHE A 179 -0.90 3.74 10.71
C PHE A 179 -0.11 4.88 11.34
N HIS A 180 -0.40 5.16 12.61
CA HIS A 180 0.50 5.92 13.44
C HIS A 180 1.71 5.04 13.77
N THR A 181 2.90 5.51 13.38
CA THR A 181 4.16 4.79 13.47
C THR A 181 5.16 5.55 14.31
N ASP A 182 6.22 4.89 14.71
CA ASP A 182 7.41 5.56 15.23
C ASP A 182 8.02 6.51 14.18
N VAL A 183 8.95 7.35 14.61
CA VAL A 183 9.65 8.33 13.75
C VAL A 183 10.40 7.65 12.61
N SER A 184 10.85 6.41 12.80
CA SER A 184 11.56 5.63 11.79
C SER A 184 10.64 5.01 10.74
N ARG A 185 9.32 5.00 10.98
CA ARG A 185 8.29 4.31 10.19
C ARG A 185 8.54 2.81 10.03
N ARG A 186 9.26 2.22 10.97
CA ARG A 186 9.58 0.79 10.95
C ARG A 186 8.62 -0.04 11.77
N THR A 187 8.05 0.56 12.81
CA THR A 187 7.11 -0.10 13.71
C THR A 187 5.84 0.71 13.85
N MET A 188 4.74 0.02 14.03
CA MET A 188 3.48 0.63 14.42
C MET A 188 3.62 1.11 15.87
N ALA A 189 3.17 2.34 16.16
CA ALA A 189 3.15 2.84 17.53
C ALA A 189 2.21 1.97 18.37
N GLU A 190 2.67 1.61 19.57
CA GLU A 190 1.89 0.78 20.47
C GLU A 190 0.62 1.51 20.94
N SER A 191 -0.46 0.76 21.04
CA SER A 191 -1.71 1.11 21.76
C SER A 191 -2.27 2.50 21.47
N THR A 192 -2.45 2.84 20.20
CA THR A 192 -3.20 4.02 19.83
C THR A 192 -4.61 3.64 19.37
N GLN A 193 -5.62 4.31 19.89
CA GLN A 193 -7.02 4.09 19.48
C GLN A 193 -7.21 4.21 17.96
N TRP A 194 -6.39 5.03 17.32
CA TRP A 194 -6.33 5.15 15.87
C TRP A 194 -5.89 3.84 15.17
N ASN A 195 -4.78 3.24 15.63
CA ASN A 195 -4.30 1.99 15.04
C ASN A 195 -5.27 0.83 15.30
N ASP A 196 -5.89 0.78 16.48
CA ASP A 196 -6.89 -0.22 16.84
C ASP A 196 -8.12 -0.10 15.92
N LEU A 197 -8.64 1.12 15.69
CA LEU A 197 -9.72 1.37 14.74
C LEU A 197 -9.38 0.90 13.32
N LEU A 198 -8.15 1.13 12.85
CA LEU A 198 -7.73 0.67 11.52
C LEU A 198 -7.73 -0.86 11.44
N LEU A 199 -7.26 -1.56 12.49
CA LEU A 199 -7.24 -3.03 12.54
C LEU A 199 -8.67 -3.60 12.64
N ASP A 200 -9.56 -2.99 13.40
CA ASP A 200 -10.98 -3.35 13.44
C ASP A 200 -11.63 -3.21 12.06
N THR A 201 -11.39 -2.09 11.39
CA THR A 201 -11.90 -1.85 10.02
C THR A 201 -11.38 -2.92 9.04
N VAL A 202 -10.13 -3.37 9.20
CA VAL A 202 -9.57 -4.48 8.43
C VAL A 202 -10.34 -5.77 8.66
N ALA A 203 -10.63 -6.11 9.91
CA ALA A 203 -11.37 -7.33 10.27
C ALA A 203 -12.79 -7.29 9.70
N GLU A 204 -13.49 -6.16 9.83
CA GLU A 204 -14.81 -5.94 9.26
C GLU A 204 -14.79 -6.09 7.72
N ALA A 205 -13.83 -5.46 7.03
CA ALA A 205 -13.70 -5.51 5.59
C ALA A 205 -13.42 -6.93 5.07
N CYS A 206 -12.55 -7.68 5.74
CA CYS A 206 -12.27 -9.06 5.40
C CYS A 206 -13.51 -9.94 5.56
N THR A 207 -14.26 -9.76 6.64
CA THR A 207 -15.51 -10.49 6.89
C THR A 207 -16.55 -10.21 5.81
N GLN A 208 -16.76 -8.93 5.46
CA GLN A 208 -17.67 -8.54 4.38
C GLN A 208 -17.26 -9.12 3.03
N ALA A 209 -15.97 -9.10 2.71
CA ALA A 209 -15.47 -9.66 1.45
C ALA A 209 -15.70 -11.18 1.35
N VAL A 210 -15.55 -11.90 2.46
CA VAL A 210 -15.85 -13.35 2.54
C VAL A 210 -17.32 -13.60 2.30
N VAL A 211 -18.20 -12.89 2.99
CA VAL A 211 -19.67 -13.02 2.84
C VAL A 211 -20.09 -12.74 1.40
N LEU A 212 -19.58 -11.70 0.78
CA LEU A 212 -19.90 -11.37 -0.62
C LEU A 212 -19.43 -12.45 -1.59
N ARG A 213 -18.25 -13.02 -1.37
CA ARG A 213 -17.70 -14.06 -2.25
C ARG A 213 -18.44 -15.40 -2.11
N TYR A 214 -18.79 -15.81 -0.90
CA TYR A 214 -19.45 -17.09 -0.64
C TYR A 214 -20.99 -16.98 -0.65
N GLY A 215 -21.57 -15.86 -0.26
CA GLY A 215 -23.01 -15.60 -0.36
C GLY A 215 -23.53 -15.63 -1.79
N CYS A 216 -22.79 -15.05 -2.75
CA CYS A 216 -23.13 -15.12 -4.17
C CYS A 216 -23.10 -16.55 -4.74
N THR A 217 -22.14 -17.37 -4.33
CA THR A 217 -22.04 -18.77 -4.81
C THR A 217 -23.18 -19.64 -4.29
N CYS A 218 -23.68 -19.41 -3.08
CA CYS A 218 -24.85 -20.11 -2.56
C CYS A 218 -26.13 -19.78 -3.34
N HIS A 219 -26.34 -18.53 -3.71
CA HIS A 219 -27.51 -18.12 -4.51
C HIS A 219 -27.49 -18.69 -5.95
N GLN A 220 -26.34 -18.70 -6.59
CA GLN A 220 -26.20 -19.28 -7.94
C GLN A 220 -26.39 -20.79 -7.97
N ARG A 221 -25.88 -21.51 -6.95
CA ARG A 221 -26.10 -22.95 -6.82
C ARG A 221 -27.55 -23.29 -6.52
N SER A 222 -28.23 -22.49 -5.69
CA SER A 222 -29.66 -22.65 -5.39
C SER A 222 -30.54 -22.38 -6.60
N ALA A 223 -30.21 -21.39 -7.44
CA ALA A 223 -30.94 -21.09 -8.66
C ALA A 223 -30.74 -22.19 -9.73
N ALA A 224 -29.52 -22.71 -9.89
CA ALA A 224 -29.22 -23.82 -10.80
C ALA A 224 -29.92 -25.13 -10.38
N ALA A 225 -29.95 -25.42 -9.06
CA ALA A 225 -30.63 -26.60 -8.55
C ALA A 225 -32.16 -26.55 -8.74
N ARG A 226 -32.77 -25.35 -8.65
CA ARG A 226 -34.21 -25.16 -8.93
C ARG A 226 -34.56 -25.26 -10.42
N ALA A 227 -33.65 -24.85 -11.30
CA ALA A 227 -33.86 -24.92 -12.74
C ALA A 227 -33.83 -26.41 -13.22
N THR A 228 -33.01 -27.24 -12.60
CA THR A 228 -32.93 -28.69 -12.94
C THR A 228 -34.11 -29.49 -12.39
N SER A 229 -34.78 -29.05 -11.32
CA SER A 229 -35.95 -29.76 -10.77
C SER A 229 -37.29 -29.40 -11.45
N ALA A 230 -37.32 -28.42 -12.35
CA ALA A 230 -38.50 -28.01 -13.09
C ALA A 230 -38.63 -28.63 -14.50
N SER A 231 -37.76 -29.58 -14.85
CA SER A 231 -37.71 -30.25 -16.17
C SER A 231 -38.00 -31.76 -16.08
N TYR A 232 -38.76 -32.19 -15.05
CA TYR A 232 -39.31 -33.57 -14.98
C TYR A 232 -40.82 -33.51 -14.81
#